data_ca038744e232923b8fe1cd6022028dd7
#
_entry.id   ca038744e232923b8fe1cd6022028dd7
#
_cell.length_a   1.000
_cell.length_b   1.000
_cell.length_c   1.000
_cell.angle_alpha   90.00
_cell.angle_beta   90.00
_cell.angle_gamma   90.00
#
_symmetry.space_group_name_H-M   'P 1'
#
loop_
_entity.id
_entity.type
_entity.pdbx_description
1 polymer ?
#
loop_
_entity_poly.entity_id
_entity_poly.type
_entity_poly.pdbx_seq_one_letter_code
_entity_poly.pdbx_strand_id
1 'polypeptide(L)'
;QYLIKVQQETINENSIAAIVARAFMQNKSNDQIVIYSFNYTSFSEVAPNSSFAMEFNDTINYVHGCILDGNIILGTKDEKIAHNYDFIQKSFDSQYNPPAMVYDLMDADDITIFGHSLGINDSQYFKAFFERQSSSTNPQKKNITIFTKDAKSEIEIKRSLQEMTNWNLTSLYGLNNLQIIKTDECANTPTLLRKYIKMYVDNDEDIGNIIHS
;
A
#
# COMPACT_ATOMS: atom_id res chain seq x y z
N GLN A 1 5.09 -24.96 -0.06
CA GLN A 1 5.10 -25.38 1.37
C GLN A 1 5.63 -24.28 2.30
N TYR A 2 6.69 -23.53 1.95
CA TYR A 2 7.21 -22.44 2.78
C TYR A 2 6.22 -21.27 2.92
N LEU A 3 5.63 -20.82 1.81
CA LEU A 3 4.63 -19.74 1.82
C LEU A 3 3.38 -20.11 2.62
N ILE A 4 2.89 -21.35 2.47
CA ILE A 4 1.74 -21.85 3.27
C ILE A 4 2.08 -21.86 4.76
N LYS A 5 3.32 -22.20 5.14
CA LYS A 5 3.74 -22.19 6.54
C LYS A 5 3.81 -20.77 7.13
N VAL A 6 4.28 -19.79 6.36
CA VAL A 6 4.30 -18.38 6.77
C VAL A 6 2.87 -17.82 6.95
N GLN A 7 1.92 -18.28 6.12
CA GLN A 7 0.50 -17.91 6.24
C GLN A 7 -0.18 -18.41 7.51
N GLN A 8 0.34 -19.48 8.13
CA GLN A 8 -0.23 -20.08 9.35
C GLN A 8 0.29 -19.45 10.65
N GLU A 9 1.23 -18.49 10.57
CA GLU A 9 1.71 -17.78 11.75
C GLU A 9 0.66 -16.74 12.21
N THR A 10 0.45 -16.68 13.53
CA THR A 10 -0.52 -15.78 14.14
C THR A 10 -0.09 -14.31 13.93
N ILE A 11 -0.99 -13.46 13.47
CA ILE A 11 -0.72 -12.03 13.39
C ILE A 11 -0.55 -11.47 14.81
N ASN A 12 0.54 -10.76 15.04
CA ASN A 12 0.72 -10.02 16.29
C ASN A 12 -0.27 -8.85 16.34
N GLU A 13 -1.27 -8.95 17.22
CA GLU A 13 -2.32 -7.94 17.37
C GLU A 13 -1.80 -6.56 17.77
N ASN A 14 -0.64 -6.48 18.39
CA ASN A 14 0.04 -5.22 18.73
C ASN A 14 0.94 -4.70 17.60
N SER A 15 0.96 -5.35 16.45
CA SER A 15 1.74 -4.86 15.30
C SER A 15 1.12 -3.59 14.73
N ILE A 16 1.96 -2.72 14.13
CA ILE A 16 1.46 -1.52 13.44
C ILE A 16 0.50 -1.89 12.31
N ALA A 17 0.68 -3.04 11.66
CA ALA A 17 -0.26 -3.54 10.66
C ALA A 17 -1.66 -3.78 11.24
N ALA A 18 -1.75 -4.41 12.42
CA ALA A 18 -3.02 -4.63 13.10
C ALA A 18 -3.66 -3.31 13.55
N ILE A 19 -2.86 -2.36 14.04
CA ILE A 19 -3.34 -1.02 14.42
C ILE A 19 -3.92 -0.29 13.20
N VAL A 20 -3.24 -0.33 12.05
CA VAL A 20 -3.72 0.27 10.80
C VAL A 20 -5.02 -0.39 10.35
N ALA A 21 -5.10 -1.72 10.39
CA ALA A 21 -6.32 -2.46 10.05
C ALA A 21 -7.49 -2.06 10.95
N ARG A 22 -7.29 -1.97 12.27
CA ARG A 22 -8.32 -1.50 13.22
C ARG A 22 -8.78 -0.07 12.94
N ALA A 23 -7.86 0.83 12.57
CA ALA A 23 -8.22 2.20 12.20
C ALA A 23 -9.15 2.24 10.97
N PHE A 24 -8.90 1.41 9.96
CA PHE A 24 -9.81 1.28 8.80
C PHE A 24 -11.19 0.73 9.20
N MET A 25 -11.24 -0.29 10.05
CA MET A 25 -12.51 -0.87 10.51
C MET A 25 -13.37 0.10 11.33
N GLN A 26 -12.73 1.03 12.04
CA GLN A 26 -13.44 2.06 12.82
C GLN A 26 -13.73 3.33 12.00
N ASN A 27 -13.34 3.36 10.74
CA ASN A 27 -13.65 4.48 9.86
C ASN A 27 -15.17 4.65 9.76
N LYS A 28 -15.69 5.71 10.37
CA LYS A 28 -17.12 6.03 10.44
C LYS A 28 -17.62 6.80 9.23
N SER A 29 -16.72 7.21 8.32
CA SER A 29 -17.14 7.77 7.05
C SER A 29 -17.69 6.63 6.19
N ASN A 30 -18.81 6.87 5.47
CA ASN A 30 -19.35 5.91 4.51
C ASN A 30 -18.47 5.83 3.24
N ASP A 31 -17.19 6.14 3.36
CA ASP A 31 -16.26 6.18 2.24
C ASP A 31 -15.90 4.77 1.82
N GLN A 32 -15.91 4.56 0.53
CA GLN A 32 -15.54 3.28 -0.06
C GLN A 32 -14.03 3.03 0.14
N ILE A 33 -13.68 1.95 0.82
CA ILE A 33 -12.29 1.50 0.95
C ILE A 33 -11.99 0.53 -0.19
N VAL A 34 -10.92 0.82 -0.95
CA VAL A 34 -10.41 -0.07 -1.99
C VAL A 34 -9.02 -0.55 -1.57
N ILE A 35 -8.80 -1.86 -1.55
CA ILE A 35 -7.55 -2.48 -1.10
C ILE A 35 -6.85 -3.15 -2.27
N TYR A 36 -5.56 -2.86 -2.44
CA TYR A 36 -4.67 -3.50 -3.41
C TYR A 36 -3.57 -4.27 -2.68
N SER A 37 -3.50 -5.58 -2.92
CA SER A 37 -2.45 -6.45 -2.38
C SER A 37 -1.42 -6.80 -3.46
N PHE A 38 -0.15 -6.53 -3.17
CA PHE A 38 1.00 -6.94 -3.98
C PHE A 38 1.57 -8.30 -3.50
N ASN A 39 0.98 -8.89 -2.47
CA ASN A 39 1.34 -10.21 -1.99
C ASN A 39 0.52 -11.28 -2.72
N TYR A 40 1.15 -12.43 -2.96
CA TYR A 40 0.49 -13.60 -3.55
C TYR A 40 -0.37 -14.39 -2.55
N THR A 41 -0.31 -14.03 -1.27
CA THR A 41 -0.98 -14.75 -0.18
C THR A 41 -2.33 -14.12 0.11
N SER A 42 -3.37 -14.95 0.26
CA SER A 42 -4.70 -14.49 0.62
C SER A 42 -4.77 -14.01 2.07
N PHE A 43 -5.42 -12.89 2.30
CA PHE A 43 -5.67 -12.37 3.65
C PHE A 43 -6.56 -13.32 4.47
N SER A 44 -7.52 -13.96 3.85
CA SER A 44 -8.41 -14.94 4.50
C SER A 44 -7.67 -16.18 5.02
N GLU A 45 -6.55 -16.55 4.39
CA GLU A 45 -5.72 -17.66 4.87
C GLU A 45 -4.75 -17.26 5.97
N VAL A 46 -4.23 -16.02 5.90
CA VAL A 46 -3.26 -15.50 6.89
C VAL A 46 -3.94 -15.19 8.22
N ALA A 47 -5.18 -14.73 8.18
CA ALA A 47 -5.92 -14.30 9.36
C ALA A 47 -7.41 -14.71 9.27
N PRO A 48 -7.71 -16.03 9.17
CA PRO A 48 -9.07 -16.51 8.88
C PRO A 48 -10.12 -16.09 9.91
N ASN A 49 -9.71 -15.77 11.12
CA ASN A 49 -10.58 -15.37 12.23
C ASN A 49 -10.48 -13.87 12.56
N SER A 50 -9.75 -13.09 11.77
CA SER A 50 -9.68 -11.64 12.02
C SER A 50 -10.94 -10.96 11.47
N SER A 51 -11.49 -10.04 12.24
CA SER A 51 -12.61 -9.20 11.81
C SER A 51 -12.27 -8.43 10.52
N PHE A 52 -11.02 -7.99 10.37
CA PHE A 52 -10.55 -7.33 9.15
C PHE A 52 -10.62 -8.26 7.93
N ALA A 53 -10.16 -9.51 8.04
CA ALA A 53 -10.23 -10.46 6.92
C ALA A 53 -11.67 -10.77 6.53
N MET A 54 -12.59 -10.91 7.50
CA MET A 54 -14.01 -11.14 7.23
C MET A 54 -14.68 -9.94 6.55
N GLU A 55 -14.31 -8.72 6.93
CA GLU A 55 -14.93 -7.50 6.41
C GLU A 55 -14.43 -7.14 5.00
N PHE A 56 -13.14 -7.31 4.72
CA PHE A 56 -12.51 -6.81 3.49
C PHE A 56 -12.12 -7.89 2.48
N ASN A 57 -12.29 -9.17 2.77
CA ASN A 57 -11.82 -10.26 1.90
C ASN A 57 -12.29 -10.13 0.44
N ASP A 58 -13.56 -9.79 0.24
CA ASP A 58 -14.16 -9.68 -1.09
C ASP A 58 -13.82 -8.37 -1.81
N THR A 59 -13.16 -7.43 -1.12
CA THR A 59 -12.79 -6.11 -1.66
C THR A 59 -11.30 -5.99 -1.97
N ILE A 60 -10.51 -7.04 -1.71
CA ILE A 60 -9.07 -7.02 -1.96
C ILE A 60 -8.77 -7.35 -3.41
N ASN A 61 -8.10 -6.43 -4.09
CA ASN A 61 -7.59 -6.60 -5.44
C ASN A 61 -6.15 -7.12 -5.39
N TYR A 62 -5.91 -8.35 -5.81
CA TYR A 62 -4.56 -8.93 -5.86
C TYR A 62 -3.87 -8.56 -7.18
N VAL A 63 -2.93 -7.61 -7.12
CA VAL A 63 -2.27 -7.02 -8.30
C VAL A 63 -1.51 -8.05 -9.13
N HIS A 64 -0.95 -9.05 -8.48
CA HIS A 64 -0.17 -10.13 -9.08
C HIS A 64 -0.84 -11.50 -8.99
N GLY A 65 -2.15 -11.51 -8.79
CA GLY A 65 -2.91 -12.73 -8.54
C GLY A 65 -2.70 -13.28 -7.13
N CYS A 66 -3.34 -14.42 -6.84
CA CYS A 66 -3.35 -15.06 -5.54
C CYS A 66 -3.06 -16.55 -5.66
N ILE A 67 -2.34 -17.11 -4.68
CA ILE A 67 -2.02 -18.56 -4.64
C ILE A 67 -3.28 -19.41 -4.63
N LEU A 68 -4.33 -18.98 -3.92
CA LEU A 68 -5.60 -19.71 -3.85
C LEU A 68 -6.27 -19.85 -5.20
N ASP A 69 -6.26 -18.79 -5.98
CA ASP A 69 -6.91 -18.73 -7.28
C ASP A 69 -6.09 -19.40 -8.38
N GLY A 70 -4.81 -19.72 -8.08
CA GLY A 70 -3.88 -20.30 -9.04
C GLY A 70 -3.51 -19.40 -10.23
N ASN A 71 -3.78 -18.08 -10.10
CA ASN A 71 -3.59 -17.08 -11.15
C ASN A 71 -2.40 -16.16 -10.91
N ILE A 72 -1.30 -16.70 -10.39
CA ILE A 72 -0.10 -15.91 -10.06
C ILE A 72 0.56 -15.39 -11.35
N ILE A 73 0.73 -14.07 -11.42
CA ILE A 73 1.39 -13.37 -12.52
C ILE A 73 2.81 -13.00 -12.09
N LEU A 74 3.78 -13.64 -12.71
CA LEU A 74 5.20 -13.40 -12.49
C LEU A 74 5.78 -12.62 -13.68
N GLY A 75 6.73 -11.74 -13.40
CA GLY A 75 7.42 -11.04 -14.48
C GLY A 75 7.95 -9.68 -14.08
N THR A 76 8.58 -9.02 -15.07
CA THR A 76 9.05 -7.65 -14.94
C THR A 76 7.97 -6.66 -15.39
N LYS A 77 8.20 -5.37 -15.12
CA LYS A 77 7.42 -4.29 -15.75
C LYS A 77 7.64 -4.28 -17.26
N ASP A 78 6.74 -3.59 -17.97
CA ASP A 78 6.92 -3.35 -19.41
C ASP A 78 8.14 -2.48 -19.65
N GLU A 79 9.06 -2.97 -20.47
CA GLU A 79 10.28 -2.28 -20.86
C GLU A 79 10.72 -2.72 -22.25
N LYS A 80 11.57 -1.92 -22.89
CA LYS A 80 12.09 -2.26 -24.21
C LYS A 80 13.13 -3.37 -24.09
N ILE A 81 12.74 -4.58 -24.47
CA ILE A 81 13.59 -5.78 -24.54
C ILE A 81 13.55 -6.39 -25.94
N ALA A 82 14.41 -7.37 -26.21
CA ALA A 82 14.34 -8.10 -27.48
C ALA A 82 13.07 -8.98 -27.49
N HIS A 83 12.34 -9.01 -28.60
CA HIS A 83 11.04 -9.69 -28.76
C HIS A 83 11.01 -11.17 -28.33
N ASN A 84 12.12 -11.88 -28.43
CA ASN A 84 12.20 -13.26 -27.96
C ASN A 84 12.14 -13.41 -26.42
N TYR A 85 12.16 -12.29 -25.67
CA TYR A 85 12.05 -12.25 -24.22
C TYR A 85 10.77 -11.55 -23.74
N ASP A 86 9.85 -11.16 -24.65
CA ASP A 86 8.61 -10.47 -24.29
C ASP A 86 7.82 -11.22 -23.20
N PHE A 87 7.88 -12.55 -23.19
CA PHE A 87 7.20 -13.42 -22.23
C PHE A 87 7.60 -13.21 -20.77
N ILE A 88 8.71 -12.50 -20.50
CA ILE A 88 9.08 -12.17 -19.11
C ILE A 88 8.36 -10.93 -18.58
N GLN A 89 7.66 -10.18 -19.42
CA GLN A 89 6.88 -9.01 -19.00
C GLN A 89 5.49 -9.44 -18.54
N LYS A 90 5.01 -8.85 -17.45
CA LYS A 90 3.70 -9.19 -16.88
C LYS A 90 2.55 -9.00 -17.87
N SER A 91 2.62 -7.98 -18.71
CA SER A 91 1.60 -7.68 -19.73
C SER A 91 1.46 -8.75 -20.84
N PHE A 92 2.43 -9.63 -20.98
CA PHE A 92 2.38 -10.75 -21.92
C PHE A 92 1.81 -12.04 -21.32
N ASP A 93 1.54 -12.06 -20.00
CA ASP A 93 0.82 -13.17 -19.37
C ASP A 93 -0.65 -13.13 -19.79
N SER A 94 -1.19 -14.26 -20.25
CA SER A 94 -2.57 -14.36 -20.72
C SER A 94 -3.63 -14.10 -19.63
N GLN A 95 -3.25 -14.22 -18.38
CA GLN A 95 -4.09 -13.95 -17.23
C GLN A 95 -3.92 -12.51 -16.68
N TYR A 96 -3.01 -11.73 -17.28
CA TYR A 96 -2.76 -10.37 -16.81
C TYR A 96 -3.97 -9.48 -17.08
N ASN A 97 -4.55 -9.02 -15.98
CA ASN A 97 -5.63 -8.04 -15.99
C ASN A 97 -5.16 -6.85 -15.13
N PRO A 98 -4.73 -5.74 -15.74
CA PRO A 98 -4.23 -4.60 -14.98
C PRO A 98 -5.32 -4.05 -14.08
N PRO A 99 -5.04 -3.87 -12.78
CA PRO A 99 -6.02 -3.30 -11.87
C PRO A 99 -6.32 -1.84 -12.22
N ALA A 100 -7.53 -1.39 -11.91
CA ALA A 100 -7.93 0.03 -12.05
C ALA A 100 -7.20 0.99 -11.08
N MET A 101 -6.16 0.52 -10.42
CA MET A 101 -5.43 1.15 -9.32
C MET A 101 -5.01 2.61 -9.61
N VAL A 102 -4.60 2.90 -10.84
CA VAL A 102 -4.20 4.28 -11.21
C VAL A 102 -5.39 5.24 -11.10
N TYR A 103 -6.57 4.81 -11.51
CA TYR A 103 -7.79 5.63 -11.42
C TYR A 103 -8.21 5.82 -9.97
N ASP A 104 -8.19 4.75 -9.18
CA ASP A 104 -8.56 4.79 -7.77
C ASP A 104 -7.58 5.67 -6.97
N LEU A 105 -6.27 5.59 -7.25
CA LEU A 105 -5.28 6.50 -6.68
C LEU A 105 -5.53 7.97 -7.04
N MET A 106 -5.99 8.24 -8.27
CA MET A 106 -6.31 9.61 -8.70
C MET A 106 -7.57 10.14 -8.02
N ASP A 107 -8.52 9.28 -7.72
CA ASP A 107 -9.82 9.65 -7.13
C ASP A 107 -9.76 9.74 -5.61
N ALA A 108 -9.05 8.82 -4.94
CA ALA A 108 -8.93 8.78 -3.50
C ALA A 108 -8.32 10.06 -2.90
N ASP A 109 -8.87 10.53 -1.78
CA ASP A 109 -8.32 11.66 -1.00
C ASP A 109 -7.24 11.19 -0.01
N ASP A 110 -7.42 9.99 0.56
CA ASP A 110 -6.53 9.36 1.53
C ASP A 110 -5.91 8.09 0.95
N ILE A 111 -4.59 8.04 0.90
CA ILE A 111 -3.83 6.93 0.33
C ILE A 111 -2.87 6.38 1.38
N THR A 112 -3.02 5.10 1.69
CA THR A 112 -2.11 4.38 2.59
C THR A 112 -1.36 3.30 1.84
N ILE A 113 -0.03 3.35 1.89
CA ILE A 113 0.86 2.34 1.34
C ILE A 113 1.57 1.65 2.51
N PHE A 114 1.35 0.34 2.68
CA PHE A 114 1.89 -0.42 3.80
C PHE A 114 2.83 -1.53 3.32
N GLY A 115 4.08 -1.48 3.79
CA GLY A 115 5.07 -2.56 3.54
C GLY A 115 5.51 -2.73 2.09
N HIS A 116 5.17 -1.79 1.20
CA HIS A 116 5.55 -1.84 -0.22
C HIS A 116 6.77 -0.95 -0.48
N SER A 117 7.75 -1.47 -1.21
CA SER A 117 9.02 -0.79 -1.49
C SER A 117 8.93 0.28 -2.57
N LEU A 118 7.81 0.36 -3.30
CA LEU A 118 7.66 1.17 -4.52
C LEU A 118 8.76 0.89 -5.55
N GLY A 119 9.22 -0.36 -5.60
CA GLY A 119 10.33 -0.80 -6.43
C GLY A 119 10.03 -0.70 -7.93
N ILE A 120 11.11 -0.78 -8.73
CA ILE A 120 11.06 -0.57 -10.18
C ILE A 120 10.07 -1.49 -10.91
N ASN A 121 9.90 -2.74 -10.45
CA ASN A 121 9.01 -3.72 -11.11
C ASN A 121 7.52 -3.39 -10.96
N ASP A 122 7.16 -2.61 -9.93
CA ASP A 122 5.79 -2.21 -9.66
C ASP A 122 5.57 -0.71 -9.86
N SER A 123 6.62 0.02 -10.26
CA SER A 123 6.57 1.47 -10.50
C SER A 123 5.51 1.87 -11.53
N GLN A 124 5.17 1.00 -12.47
CA GLN A 124 4.14 1.24 -13.49
C GLN A 124 2.75 1.51 -12.88
N TYR A 125 2.44 0.96 -11.71
CA TYR A 125 1.15 1.15 -11.05
C TYR A 125 1.06 2.51 -10.31
N PHE A 126 2.19 3.12 -9.97
CA PHE A 126 2.27 4.33 -9.14
C PHE A 126 2.78 5.56 -9.90
N LYS A 127 3.57 5.36 -10.96
CA LYS A 127 4.31 6.44 -11.62
C LYS A 127 3.39 7.57 -12.08
N ALA A 128 2.31 7.26 -12.80
CA ALA A 128 1.39 8.27 -13.31
C ALA A 128 0.75 9.09 -12.19
N PHE A 129 0.43 8.45 -11.06
CA PHE A 129 -0.10 9.11 -9.87
C PHE A 129 0.94 10.08 -9.26
N PHE A 130 2.14 9.62 -8.91
CA PHE A 130 3.15 10.46 -8.27
C PHE A 130 3.67 11.58 -9.19
N GLU A 131 3.79 11.31 -10.49
CA GLU A 131 4.13 12.34 -11.48
C GLU A 131 3.08 13.45 -11.49
N ARG A 132 1.79 13.11 -11.52
CA ARG A 132 0.70 14.08 -11.44
C ARG A 132 0.68 14.83 -10.11
N GLN A 133 0.84 14.15 -8.97
CA GLN A 133 0.80 14.74 -7.64
C GLN A 133 2.00 15.65 -7.34
N SER A 134 3.09 15.56 -8.11
CA SER A 134 4.24 16.47 -8.04
C SER A 134 4.19 17.61 -9.05
N SER A 135 3.16 17.65 -9.91
CA SER A 135 3.00 18.71 -10.91
C SER A 135 2.31 19.93 -10.32
N SER A 136 2.81 21.13 -10.65
CA SER A 136 2.21 22.41 -10.25
C SER A 136 0.79 22.64 -10.80
N THR A 137 0.37 21.85 -11.78
CA THR A 137 -0.98 21.89 -12.35
C THR A 137 -1.97 20.99 -11.61
N ASN A 138 -1.54 20.28 -10.56
CA ASN A 138 -2.42 19.41 -9.77
C ASN A 138 -3.23 20.26 -8.78
N PRO A 139 -4.55 20.36 -8.91
CA PRO A 139 -5.38 21.19 -8.04
C PRO A 139 -5.76 20.51 -6.72
N GLN A 140 -5.61 19.19 -6.62
CA GLN A 140 -6.10 18.39 -5.50
C GLN A 140 -4.97 17.93 -4.58
N LYS A 141 -4.99 18.41 -3.34
CA LYS A 141 -4.09 17.98 -2.28
C LYS A 141 -4.54 16.62 -1.73
N LYS A 142 -3.64 15.63 -1.70
CA LYS A 142 -3.89 14.29 -1.17
C LYS A 142 -3.19 14.08 0.16
N ASN A 143 -3.77 13.22 1.01
CA ASN A 143 -3.11 12.68 2.19
C ASN A 143 -2.45 11.35 1.82
N ILE A 144 -1.12 11.29 1.85
CA ILE A 144 -0.36 10.11 1.45
C ILE A 144 0.46 9.64 2.64
N THR A 145 0.16 8.45 3.15
CA THR A 145 0.92 7.84 4.23
C THR A 145 1.59 6.55 3.76
N ILE A 146 2.91 6.49 3.92
CA ILE A 146 3.71 5.32 3.54
C ILE A 146 4.31 4.71 4.79
N PHE A 147 3.92 3.48 5.12
CA PHE A 147 4.53 2.70 6.19
C PHE A 147 5.69 1.88 5.64
N THR A 148 6.85 2.01 6.27
CA THR A 148 8.07 1.31 5.89
C THR A 148 8.77 0.73 7.12
N LYS A 149 9.67 -0.23 6.91
CA LYS A 149 10.29 -0.97 8.01
C LYS A 149 11.21 -0.09 8.86
N ASP A 150 12.18 0.56 8.24
CA ASP A 150 13.30 1.22 8.90
C ASP A 150 13.83 2.42 8.10
N ALA A 151 14.87 3.09 8.62
CA ALA A 151 15.48 4.24 7.99
C ALA A 151 16.11 3.94 6.62
N LYS A 152 16.62 2.72 6.40
CA LYS A 152 17.18 2.30 5.12
C LYS A 152 16.08 2.20 4.07
N SER A 153 14.99 1.54 4.40
CA SER A 153 13.82 1.39 3.54
C SER A 153 13.16 2.74 3.25
N GLU A 154 13.15 3.68 4.20
CA GLU A 154 12.70 5.06 3.98
C GLU A 154 13.52 5.76 2.89
N ILE A 155 14.85 5.60 2.89
CA ILE A 155 15.73 6.17 1.87
C ILE A 155 15.45 5.56 0.50
N GLU A 156 15.24 4.24 0.43
CA GLU A 156 14.91 3.52 -0.81
C GLU A 156 13.57 4.01 -1.37
N ILE A 157 12.54 4.17 -0.54
CA ILE A 157 11.24 4.73 -0.94
C ILE A 157 11.41 6.16 -1.47
N LYS A 158 12.16 7.02 -0.80
CA LYS A 158 12.41 8.39 -1.25
C LYS A 158 13.09 8.43 -2.63
N ARG A 159 14.02 7.51 -2.91
CA ARG A 159 14.65 7.38 -4.23
C ARG A 159 13.63 6.96 -5.29
N SER A 160 12.80 5.95 -5.00
CA SER A 160 11.74 5.53 -5.91
C SER A 160 10.75 6.65 -6.20
N LEU A 161 10.34 7.41 -5.19
CA LEU A 161 9.48 8.59 -5.36
C LEU A 161 10.16 9.67 -6.19
N GLN A 162 11.47 9.90 -5.99
CA GLN A 162 12.25 10.87 -6.76
C GLN A 162 12.30 10.51 -8.25
N GLU A 163 12.47 9.23 -8.57
CA GLU A 163 12.43 8.73 -9.96
C GLU A 163 11.02 8.86 -10.56
N MET A 164 9.98 8.44 -9.84
CA MET A 164 8.59 8.50 -10.30
C MET A 164 8.07 9.94 -10.48
N THR A 165 8.62 10.90 -9.76
CA THR A 165 8.26 12.33 -9.87
C THR A 165 9.14 13.11 -10.84
N ASN A 166 9.97 12.44 -11.64
CA ASN A 166 10.94 13.10 -12.51
C ASN A 166 11.80 14.14 -11.74
N TRP A 167 12.32 13.74 -10.58
CA TRP A 167 13.16 14.55 -9.67
C TRP A 167 12.43 15.72 -8.97
N ASN A 168 11.09 15.71 -8.97
CA ASN A 168 10.28 16.74 -8.31
C ASN A 168 9.73 16.31 -6.92
N LEU A 169 10.53 15.59 -6.13
CA LEU A 169 10.13 15.11 -4.80
C LEU A 169 9.75 16.27 -3.85
N THR A 170 10.43 17.42 -3.94
CA THR A 170 10.11 18.62 -3.14
C THR A 170 8.68 19.11 -3.45
N SER A 171 8.29 19.12 -4.73
CA SER A 171 6.93 19.51 -5.12
C SER A 171 5.89 18.50 -4.61
N LEU A 172 6.21 17.21 -4.60
CA LEU A 172 5.32 16.19 -4.04
C LEU A 172 5.01 16.47 -2.57
N TYR A 173 6.03 16.80 -1.75
CA TYR A 173 5.84 17.19 -0.35
C TYR A 173 5.09 18.52 -0.21
N GLY A 174 5.36 19.48 -1.07
CA GLY A 174 4.75 20.82 -1.00
C GLY A 174 3.27 20.84 -1.40
N LEU A 175 2.87 19.99 -2.35
CA LEU A 175 1.52 19.94 -2.90
C LEU A 175 0.60 18.96 -2.16
N ASN A 176 1.16 18.05 -1.34
CA ASN A 176 0.39 17.00 -0.65
C ASN A 176 0.75 16.94 0.83
N ASN A 177 -0.06 16.24 1.61
CA ASN A 177 0.27 15.83 2.97
C ASN A 177 0.98 14.46 2.91
N LEU A 178 2.25 14.44 2.50
CA LEU A 178 3.02 13.20 2.44
C LEU A 178 3.76 12.96 3.76
N GLN A 179 3.57 11.78 4.35
CA GLN A 179 4.33 11.31 5.50
C GLN A 179 4.83 9.88 5.29
N ILE A 180 6.04 9.59 5.79
CA ILE A 180 6.62 8.25 5.80
C ILE A 180 6.80 7.85 7.25
N ILE A 181 6.16 6.75 7.66
CA ILE A 181 6.17 6.24 9.03
C ILE A 181 7.00 4.95 9.07
N LYS A 182 8.04 4.94 9.89
CA LYS A 182 8.81 3.72 10.15
C LYS A 182 8.11 2.85 11.16
N THR A 183 8.08 1.56 10.89
CA THR A 183 7.46 0.56 11.79
C THR A 183 8.45 -0.02 12.80
N ASP A 184 9.75 0.25 12.66
CA ASP A 184 10.71 0.05 13.73
C ASP A 184 10.44 1.04 14.88
N GLU A 185 10.86 0.70 16.09
CA GLU A 185 10.67 1.53 17.30
C GLU A 185 11.51 2.81 17.24
N CYS A 186 11.06 3.76 16.41
CA CYS A 186 11.70 5.05 16.32
C CYS A 186 10.92 6.09 17.15
N ALA A 187 11.61 7.02 17.76
CA ALA A 187 11.05 7.97 18.74
C ALA A 187 9.81 8.76 18.30
N ASN A 188 9.63 8.96 17.01
CA ASN A 188 8.49 9.73 16.46
C ASN A 188 7.34 8.83 15.98
N THR A 189 7.54 7.51 15.89
CA THR A 189 6.53 6.57 15.38
C THR A 189 5.19 6.69 16.11
N PRO A 190 5.12 6.75 17.46
CA PRO A 190 3.87 6.90 18.18
C PRO A 190 3.11 8.19 17.82
N THR A 191 3.81 9.31 17.68
CA THR A 191 3.21 10.60 17.34
C THR A 191 2.65 10.62 15.93
N LEU A 192 3.41 10.08 14.96
CA LEU A 192 2.99 10.00 13.57
C LEU A 192 1.83 9.02 13.40
N LEU A 193 1.87 7.89 14.10
CA LEU A 193 0.81 6.89 14.09
C LEU A 193 -0.50 7.46 14.68
N ARG A 194 -0.42 8.18 15.81
CA ARG A 194 -1.60 8.85 16.38
C ARG A 194 -2.19 9.88 15.40
N LYS A 195 -1.35 10.65 14.73
CA LYS A 195 -1.80 11.60 13.71
C LYS A 195 -2.49 10.88 12.53
N TYR A 196 -1.95 9.74 12.12
CA TYR A 196 -2.55 8.92 11.05
C TYR A 196 -3.93 8.39 11.47
N ILE A 197 -4.05 7.82 12.67
CA ILE A 197 -5.32 7.26 13.16
C ILE A 197 -6.40 8.35 13.26
N LYS A 198 -6.05 9.59 13.65
CA LYS A 198 -6.96 10.73 13.68
C LYS A 198 -7.58 11.10 12.33
N MET A 199 -7.05 10.62 11.22
CA MET A 199 -7.68 10.81 9.91
C MET A 199 -8.95 9.95 9.74
N TYR A 200 -9.06 8.86 10.50
CA TYR A 200 -10.16 7.89 10.41
C TYR A 200 -11.07 7.88 11.63
N VAL A 201 -10.59 8.39 12.76
CA VAL A 201 -11.27 8.28 14.06
C VAL A 201 -11.24 9.62 14.80
N ASP A 202 -12.40 10.18 15.08
CA ASP A 202 -12.54 11.53 15.68
C ASP A 202 -12.34 11.55 17.20
N ASN A 203 -12.62 10.42 17.89
CA ASN A 203 -12.61 10.37 19.35
C ASN A 203 -11.25 9.91 19.88
N ASP A 204 -10.66 10.70 20.78
CA ASP A 204 -9.37 10.39 21.41
C ASP A 204 -9.40 9.10 22.27
N GLU A 205 -10.55 8.71 22.82
CA GLU A 205 -10.73 7.45 23.55
C GLU A 205 -10.64 6.25 22.60
N ASP A 206 -11.30 6.33 21.46
CA ASP A 206 -11.23 5.29 20.41
C ASP A 206 -9.81 5.15 19.86
N ILE A 207 -9.07 6.25 19.71
CA ILE A 207 -7.65 6.23 19.32
C ILE A 207 -6.80 5.48 20.35
N GLY A 208 -7.05 5.73 21.64
CA GLY A 208 -6.40 5.01 22.74
C GLY A 208 -6.66 3.51 22.67
N ASN A 209 -7.90 3.11 22.42
CA ASN A 209 -8.30 1.71 22.28
C ASN A 209 -7.63 1.03 21.07
N ILE A 210 -7.51 1.73 19.94
CA ILE A 210 -6.85 1.20 18.74
C ILE A 210 -5.36 0.94 18.97
N ILE A 211 -4.68 1.80 19.73
CA ILE A 211 -3.25 1.71 19.96
C ILE A 211 -2.90 0.66 21.01
N HIS A 212 -3.75 0.46 22.04
CA HIS A 212 -3.45 -0.32 23.22
C HIS A 212 -4.23 -1.63 23.36
N SER A 213 -5.09 -1.97 22.40
CA SER A 213 -5.79 -3.26 22.33
C SER A 213 -4.93 -4.31 21.64
#